data_6816dca75a78cd858a01aace70b16fc0
#
_entry.id   6816dca75a78cd858a01aace70b16fc0
#
_cell.length_a   1.000
_cell.length_b   1.000
_cell.length_c   1.000
_cell.angle_alpha   90.00
_cell.angle_beta   90.00
_cell.angle_gamma   90.00
#
_symmetry.space_group_name_H-M   'P 1'
#
loop_
_entity.id
_entity.type
_entity.pdbx_description
1 polymer ?
#
loop_
_entity_poly.entity_id
_entity_poly.type
_entity_poly.pdbx_seq_one_letter_code
_entity_poly.pdbx_strand_id
1 'polypeptide(L)'
;MKSPSWLAWLFCSLFIGTVAFGPLPRWSARNTEAVIGWDVSGYYLYLPAIFIHHDLKDLAFKDQLMRDYAPTPDFQQAFRHPGSGHFVMKYSAGMAVQYLPFFLFAHAVAAPLGYPADGFSPPYQLAILGASVLMAVLGLALVRRALRPRFGEWPTALTLLGIVLGTNYLNYSAIGGAMTHNWLFTWYAALLLLTPAFYQRPTRGRALAIGAVVGLMALTRPTELLAGLIPLLWGLAPTGAAVRARLAFWRQHWPSLLAAGLTGAAILSIQPLYWHYVSGDWVVYSYQEQGFSWLRPHLWDGIFSFKSGWLLYSPLLLVALLGFIGLRRQQPAAYWPLLIFFVLFTYVTFAWDEWLYGGSLGQRAMVQSYAVLAWPFAAAHHWLLARRPWLLAYAAFAVLGCYYNLWLTYQAHLGGLLVAGQMTRAYWWRVLGRYDVPPEARLLLDTNYDFTGTPRNYRVLWKQDFESLAGQAACGQPALRGRCSLLLDAAHPHSADFEIPVRPGQFGWVQGRAVASTSQPEGVEGHMTQFTVRFCQGTQVVRERTVQFQRVLQPNVPQELQFYVKAPRAEFDHITVVFLHHGQAAMWFDDAQLAGFDE
;
A
#
# COMPACT_ATOMS: atom_id res chain seq x y z
N MET A 1 -6.62 -36.44 19.06
CA MET A 1 -7.26 -35.19 18.61
C MET A 1 -6.17 -34.27 18.00
N LYS A 2 -6.44 -33.61 16.88
CA LYS A 2 -5.50 -32.61 16.29
C LYS A 2 -5.39 -31.42 17.24
N SER A 3 -4.19 -30.81 17.33
CA SER A 3 -3.93 -29.72 18.28
C SER A 3 -4.71 -28.44 17.94
N PRO A 4 -5.14 -27.63 18.93
CA PRO A 4 -5.88 -26.39 18.70
C PRO A 4 -5.19 -25.43 17.71
N SER A 5 -3.88 -25.25 17.80
CA SER A 5 -3.14 -24.38 16.90
C SER A 5 -3.07 -24.92 15.46
N TRP A 6 -3.13 -26.23 15.29
CA TRP A 6 -3.21 -26.83 13.96
C TRP A 6 -4.58 -26.61 13.32
N LEU A 7 -5.66 -26.76 14.12
CA LEU A 7 -7.02 -26.49 13.65
C LEU A 7 -7.20 -25.01 13.30
N ALA A 8 -6.67 -24.11 14.13
CA ALA A 8 -6.69 -22.66 13.84
C ALA A 8 -5.93 -22.33 12.55
N TRP A 9 -4.73 -22.89 12.35
CA TRP A 9 -3.97 -22.73 11.12
C TRP A 9 -4.72 -23.25 9.90
N LEU A 10 -5.30 -24.45 9.97
CA LEU A 10 -6.07 -25.03 8.87
C LEU A 10 -7.30 -24.16 8.55
N PHE A 11 -8.06 -23.76 9.57
CA PHE A 11 -9.22 -22.89 9.41
C PHE A 11 -8.83 -21.55 8.73
N CYS A 12 -7.80 -20.86 9.24
CA CYS A 12 -7.31 -19.61 8.66
C CYS A 12 -6.85 -19.79 7.21
N SER A 13 -6.17 -20.89 6.91
CA SER A 13 -5.69 -21.19 5.56
C SER A 13 -6.84 -21.43 4.57
N LEU A 14 -7.83 -22.23 4.97
CA LEU A 14 -9.03 -22.48 4.16
C LEU A 14 -9.85 -21.19 3.99
N PHE A 15 -9.99 -20.39 5.04
CA PHE A 15 -10.74 -19.15 5.00
C PHE A 15 -10.09 -18.12 4.06
N ILE A 16 -8.75 -17.93 4.14
CA ILE A 16 -8.00 -17.10 3.19
C ILE A 16 -8.19 -17.60 1.75
N GLY A 17 -8.08 -18.92 1.50
CA GLY A 17 -8.31 -19.51 0.19
C GLY A 17 -9.73 -19.26 -0.33
N THR A 18 -10.75 -19.45 0.52
CA THR A 18 -12.15 -19.20 0.16
C THR A 18 -12.38 -17.73 -0.22
N VAL A 19 -11.82 -16.79 0.56
CA VAL A 19 -11.96 -15.35 0.26
C VAL A 19 -11.19 -14.98 -1.01
N ALA A 20 -10.01 -15.56 -1.23
CA ALA A 20 -9.17 -15.26 -2.39
C ALA A 20 -9.78 -15.72 -3.73
N PHE A 21 -10.41 -16.90 -3.75
CA PHE A 21 -10.91 -17.51 -4.98
C PHE A 21 -12.43 -17.42 -5.16
N GLY A 22 -13.17 -17.06 -4.11
CA GLY A 22 -14.64 -17.13 -4.11
C GLY A 22 -15.33 -15.82 -4.51
N PRO A 23 -15.40 -14.80 -3.64
CA PRO A 23 -16.33 -13.67 -3.82
C PRO A 23 -15.95 -12.73 -4.97
N LEU A 24 -14.67 -12.63 -5.31
CA LEU A 24 -14.13 -11.68 -6.28
C LEU A 24 -13.22 -12.42 -7.28
N PRO A 25 -13.69 -12.70 -8.51
CA PRO A 25 -12.89 -13.43 -9.51
C PRO A 25 -11.85 -12.50 -10.18
N ARG A 26 -10.96 -11.89 -9.39
CA ARG A 26 -9.94 -10.94 -9.84
C ARG A 26 -8.98 -11.53 -10.88
N TRP A 27 -8.81 -12.84 -10.88
CA TRP A 27 -7.97 -13.56 -11.84
C TRP A 27 -8.52 -13.54 -13.28
N SER A 28 -9.80 -13.23 -13.46
CA SER A 28 -10.43 -13.10 -14.80
C SER A 28 -10.58 -11.66 -15.26
N ALA A 29 -10.33 -10.68 -14.39
CA ALA A 29 -10.44 -9.26 -14.72
C ALA A 29 -9.30 -8.81 -15.66
N ARG A 30 -9.62 -7.83 -16.52
CA ARG A 30 -8.68 -7.18 -17.46
C ARG A 30 -8.62 -5.67 -17.23
N ASN A 31 -8.61 -5.26 -15.99
CA ASN A 31 -8.57 -3.85 -15.57
C ASN A 31 -7.84 -3.73 -14.23
N THR A 32 -7.96 -2.60 -13.58
CA THR A 32 -7.35 -2.32 -12.28
C THR A 32 -7.77 -3.29 -11.16
N GLU A 33 -8.89 -4.01 -11.33
CA GLU A 33 -9.36 -5.02 -10.37
C GLU A 33 -8.67 -6.39 -10.53
N ALA A 34 -7.83 -6.56 -11.54
CA ALA A 34 -7.05 -7.79 -11.73
C ALA A 34 -6.08 -8.05 -10.57
N VAL A 35 -5.63 -9.30 -10.42
CA VAL A 35 -4.61 -9.66 -9.41
C VAL A 35 -3.30 -8.91 -9.69
N ILE A 36 -2.89 -8.84 -10.98
CA ILE A 36 -1.72 -8.11 -11.45
C ILE A 36 -2.17 -6.69 -11.85
N GLY A 37 -2.74 -5.95 -10.89
CA GLY A 37 -3.16 -4.56 -11.03
C GLY A 37 -2.42 -3.64 -10.06
N TRP A 38 -2.49 -2.35 -10.27
CA TRP A 38 -1.88 -1.31 -9.44
C TRP A 38 -0.37 -1.57 -9.16
N ASP A 39 0.06 -1.45 -7.90
CA ASP A 39 1.47 -1.67 -7.50
C ASP A 39 1.99 -3.06 -7.93
N VAL A 40 1.12 -4.09 -7.92
CA VAL A 40 1.49 -5.46 -8.29
C VAL A 40 1.96 -5.53 -9.73
N SER A 41 1.32 -4.81 -10.64
CA SER A 41 1.75 -4.76 -12.05
C SER A 41 3.16 -4.18 -12.20
N GLY A 42 3.51 -3.18 -11.38
CA GLY A 42 4.86 -2.62 -11.37
C GLY A 42 5.92 -3.55 -10.79
N TYR A 43 5.60 -4.29 -9.72
CA TYR A 43 6.49 -5.34 -9.21
C TYR A 43 6.70 -6.47 -10.21
N TYR A 44 5.67 -6.80 -10.97
CA TYR A 44 5.62 -7.92 -11.89
C TYR A 44 6.25 -7.63 -13.26
N LEU A 45 6.25 -6.36 -13.70
CA LEU A 45 6.60 -5.94 -15.07
C LEU A 45 7.98 -6.39 -15.53
N TYR A 46 8.93 -6.57 -14.62
CA TYR A 46 10.26 -7.12 -14.91
C TYR A 46 10.17 -8.48 -15.65
N LEU A 47 9.20 -9.33 -15.29
CA LEU A 47 9.12 -10.70 -15.79
C LEU A 47 8.71 -10.75 -17.28
N PRO A 48 7.60 -10.16 -17.72
CA PRO A 48 7.29 -10.12 -19.15
C PRO A 48 8.32 -9.31 -19.93
N ALA A 49 8.90 -8.23 -19.38
CA ALA A 49 9.95 -7.47 -20.03
C ALA A 49 11.21 -8.30 -20.31
N ILE A 50 11.60 -9.20 -19.39
CA ILE A 50 12.79 -10.06 -19.55
C ILE A 50 12.45 -11.29 -20.41
N PHE A 51 11.39 -12.02 -20.09
CA PHE A 51 11.18 -13.39 -20.59
C PHE A 51 10.30 -13.47 -21.84
N ILE A 52 9.50 -12.44 -22.11
CA ILE A 52 8.57 -12.42 -23.26
C ILE A 52 9.03 -11.41 -24.30
N HIS A 53 9.22 -10.16 -23.88
CA HIS A 53 9.51 -9.05 -24.81
C HIS A 53 11.00 -8.79 -25.01
N HIS A 54 11.86 -9.32 -24.12
CA HIS A 54 13.32 -9.08 -24.14
C HIS A 54 13.70 -7.59 -24.20
N ASP A 55 12.86 -6.75 -23.57
CA ASP A 55 12.95 -5.30 -23.60
C ASP A 55 12.75 -4.70 -22.19
N LEU A 56 13.87 -4.54 -21.49
CA LEU A 56 13.92 -3.88 -20.18
C LEU A 56 14.16 -2.37 -20.25
N LYS A 57 14.59 -1.87 -21.41
CA LYS A 57 15.04 -0.48 -21.59
C LYS A 57 13.94 0.42 -22.12
N ASP A 58 13.29 0.00 -23.19
CA ASP A 58 12.39 0.89 -23.91
C ASP A 58 10.92 0.60 -23.65
N LEU A 59 10.62 -0.59 -23.11
CA LEU A 59 9.26 -1.06 -22.79
C LEU A 59 8.30 -0.81 -23.96
N ALA A 60 8.72 -1.12 -25.21
CA ALA A 60 7.97 -0.83 -26.42
C ALA A 60 6.56 -1.47 -26.41
N PHE A 61 6.39 -2.54 -25.62
CA PHE A 61 5.11 -3.26 -25.46
C PHE A 61 4.12 -2.57 -24.50
N LYS A 62 4.52 -1.52 -23.77
CA LYS A 62 3.72 -0.92 -22.69
C LYS A 62 2.36 -0.38 -23.16
N ASP A 63 2.30 0.24 -24.34
CA ASP A 63 1.06 0.81 -24.85
C ASP A 63 0.05 -0.28 -25.24
N GLN A 64 0.54 -1.42 -25.75
CA GLN A 64 -0.28 -2.60 -26.00
C GLN A 64 -0.79 -3.20 -24.68
N LEU A 65 0.07 -3.36 -23.69
CA LEU A 65 -0.29 -3.83 -22.36
C LEU A 65 -1.41 -2.96 -21.74
N MET A 66 -1.27 -1.63 -21.84
CA MET A 66 -2.28 -0.70 -21.32
C MET A 66 -3.62 -0.81 -22.06
N ARG A 67 -3.60 -1.03 -23.39
CA ARG A 67 -4.84 -1.25 -24.16
C ARG A 67 -5.53 -2.57 -23.82
N ASP A 68 -4.77 -3.64 -23.64
CA ASP A 68 -5.32 -5.00 -23.51
C ASP A 68 -5.75 -5.33 -22.06
N TYR A 69 -5.05 -4.76 -21.07
CA TYR A 69 -5.22 -5.14 -19.65
C TYR A 69 -5.46 -3.96 -18.70
N ALA A 70 -5.13 -2.72 -19.08
CA ALA A 70 -5.32 -1.54 -18.25
C ALA A 70 -5.06 -1.77 -16.74
N PRO A 71 -3.87 -2.32 -16.35
CA PRO A 71 -3.60 -2.71 -14.96
C PRO A 71 -3.55 -1.52 -14.00
N THR A 72 -3.41 -0.32 -14.52
CA THR A 72 -3.54 0.99 -13.84
C THR A 72 -4.28 1.95 -14.77
N PRO A 73 -4.89 3.03 -14.27
CA PRO A 73 -5.52 4.04 -15.15
C PRO A 73 -4.54 4.64 -16.16
N ASP A 74 -3.32 4.94 -15.70
CA ASP A 74 -2.21 5.44 -16.50
C ASP A 74 -0.97 4.58 -16.29
N PHE A 75 -0.01 4.61 -17.23
CA PHE A 75 1.24 3.87 -17.08
C PHE A 75 2.12 4.49 -15.99
N GLN A 76 2.14 3.88 -14.81
CA GLN A 76 2.88 4.35 -13.62
C GLN A 76 3.92 3.34 -13.10
N GLN A 77 4.14 2.24 -13.83
CA GLN A 77 5.03 1.15 -13.42
C GLN A 77 6.51 1.46 -13.61
N ALA A 78 6.80 2.35 -14.54
CA ALA A 78 8.16 2.81 -14.84
C ALA A 78 8.13 4.27 -15.31
N PHE A 79 9.27 4.94 -15.22
CA PHE A 79 9.43 6.32 -15.69
C PHE A 79 10.68 6.43 -16.59
N ARG A 80 10.71 7.42 -17.47
CA ARG A 80 11.87 7.70 -18.30
C ARG A 80 12.97 8.33 -17.45
N HIS A 81 14.16 7.73 -17.50
CA HIS A 81 15.33 8.26 -16.83
C HIS A 81 15.92 9.42 -17.64
N PRO A 82 16.09 10.63 -17.06
CA PRO A 82 16.51 11.82 -17.82
C PRO A 82 17.86 11.65 -18.52
N GLY A 83 18.81 10.98 -17.88
CA GLY A 83 20.18 10.82 -18.40
C GLY A 83 20.29 9.83 -19.55
N SER A 84 19.62 8.67 -19.48
CA SER A 84 19.71 7.61 -20.49
C SER A 84 18.57 7.62 -21.51
N GLY A 85 17.44 8.25 -21.21
CA GLY A 85 16.21 8.18 -22.01
C GLY A 85 15.47 6.84 -21.92
N HIS A 86 16.03 5.84 -21.25
CA HIS A 86 15.40 4.53 -21.05
C HIS A 86 14.42 4.53 -19.88
N PHE A 87 13.55 3.51 -19.82
CA PHE A 87 12.63 3.34 -18.70
C PHE A 87 13.32 2.68 -17.50
N VAL A 88 13.07 3.22 -16.30
CA VAL A 88 13.44 2.61 -15.02
C VAL A 88 12.16 2.21 -14.30
N MET A 89 12.09 0.95 -13.85
CA MET A 89 10.97 0.45 -13.06
C MET A 89 10.86 1.21 -11.73
N LYS A 90 9.64 1.61 -11.37
CA LYS A 90 9.38 2.35 -10.12
C LYS A 90 9.70 1.52 -8.88
N TYR A 91 9.41 0.24 -8.90
CA TYR A 91 9.57 -0.67 -7.76
C TYR A 91 10.81 -1.53 -7.88
N SER A 92 11.36 -1.94 -6.75
CA SER A 92 12.52 -2.85 -6.71
C SER A 92 12.17 -4.26 -7.19
N ALA A 93 13.15 -4.98 -7.73
CA ALA A 93 13.01 -6.29 -8.37
C ALA A 93 12.65 -7.46 -7.41
N GLY A 94 12.63 -7.23 -6.08
CA GLY A 94 12.48 -8.31 -5.10
C GLY A 94 11.20 -9.13 -5.24
N MET A 95 10.07 -8.51 -5.60
CA MET A 95 8.84 -9.25 -5.87
C MET A 95 8.91 -10.02 -7.19
N ALA A 96 9.52 -9.45 -8.24
CA ALA A 96 9.74 -10.16 -9.49
C ALA A 96 10.54 -11.46 -9.27
N VAL A 97 11.61 -11.40 -8.47
CA VAL A 97 12.39 -12.60 -8.10
C VAL A 97 11.50 -13.64 -7.41
N GLN A 98 10.62 -13.22 -6.52
CA GLN A 98 9.71 -14.12 -5.80
C GLN A 98 8.58 -14.67 -6.67
N TYR A 99 8.08 -13.89 -7.61
CA TYR A 99 7.04 -14.32 -8.56
C TYR A 99 7.59 -15.23 -9.66
N LEU A 100 8.90 -15.19 -9.94
CA LEU A 100 9.52 -15.87 -11.08
C LEU A 100 9.09 -17.33 -11.24
N PRO A 101 9.15 -18.23 -10.23
CA PRO A 101 8.78 -19.63 -10.41
C PRO A 101 7.30 -19.81 -10.83
N PHE A 102 6.42 -18.96 -10.32
CA PHE A 102 4.98 -18.99 -10.64
C PHE A 102 4.70 -18.40 -12.02
N PHE A 103 5.44 -17.36 -12.39
CA PHE A 103 5.41 -16.80 -13.74
C PHE A 103 5.85 -17.84 -14.78
N LEU A 104 6.98 -18.51 -14.57
CA LEU A 104 7.49 -19.53 -15.49
C LEU A 104 6.52 -20.71 -15.63
N PHE A 105 5.90 -21.14 -14.52
CA PHE A 105 4.85 -22.14 -14.54
C PHE A 105 3.66 -21.67 -15.39
N ALA A 106 3.14 -20.46 -15.15
CA ALA A 106 2.03 -19.90 -15.91
C ALA A 106 2.37 -19.77 -17.38
N HIS A 107 3.59 -19.33 -17.71
CA HIS A 107 4.07 -19.18 -19.08
C HIS A 107 4.11 -20.51 -19.83
N ALA A 108 4.56 -21.57 -19.17
CA ALA A 108 4.60 -22.91 -19.74
C ALA A 108 3.22 -23.51 -20.04
N VAL A 109 2.19 -23.15 -19.23
CA VAL A 109 0.85 -23.73 -19.37
C VAL A 109 -0.13 -22.83 -20.14
N ALA A 110 0.16 -21.54 -20.33
CA ALA A 110 -0.76 -20.60 -20.95
C ALA A 110 -1.18 -21.03 -22.36
N ALA A 111 -0.24 -21.20 -23.28
CA ALA A 111 -0.52 -21.62 -24.66
C ALA A 111 -1.18 -23.01 -24.76
N PRO A 112 -0.72 -24.05 -24.03
CA PRO A 112 -1.42 -25.35 -23.98
C PRO A 112 -2.87 -25.27 -23.49
N LEU A 113 -3.20 -24.30 -22.63
CA LEU A 113 -4.56 -24.06 -22.14
C LEU A 113 -5.39 -23.14 -23.05
N GLY A 114 -4.85 -22.73 -24.21
CA GLY A 114 -5.54 -21.86 -25.16
C GLY A 114 -5.53 -20.37 -24.81
N TYR A 115 -4.67 -19.94 -23.89
CA TYR A 115 -4.53 -18.54 -23.51
C TYR A 115 -3.28 -17.91 -24.14
N PRO A 116 -3.28 -16.58 -24.39
CA PRO A 116 -2.08 -15.86 -24.82
C PRO A 116 -0.94 -16.02 -23.80
N ALA A 117 0.27 -16.31 -24.29
CA ALA A 117 1.47 -16.38 -23.46
C ALA A 117 2.12 -14.99 -23.31
N ASP A 118 1.33 -13.98 -22.93
CA ASP A 118 1.64 -12.55 -22.91
C ASP A 118 2.05 -11.99 -21.55
N GLY A 119 2.03 -12.83 -20.51
CA GLY A 119 2.40 -12.44 -19.15
C GLY A 119 1.22 -11.94 -18.29
N PHE A 120 0.05 -11.62 -18.86
CA PHE A 120 -1.08 -11.03 -18.13
C PHE A 120 -2.39 -11.79 -18.24
N SER A 121 -2.48 -12.75 -19.13
CA SER A 121 -3.67 -13.60 -19.34
C SER A 121 -4.03 -14.40 -18.07
N PRO A 122 -5.25 -14.97 -17.96
CA PRO A 122 -5.75 -15.63 -16.76
C PRO A 122 -4.82 -16.65 -16.08
N PRO A 123 -4.03 -17.49 -16.78
CA PRO A 123 -3.09 -18.40 -16.13
C PRO A 123 -2.06 -17.68 -15.26
N TYR A 124 -1.56 -16.51 -15.68
CA TYR A 124 -0.62 -15.72 -14.89
C TYR A 124 -1.29 -15.10 -13.67
N GLN A 125 -2.49 -14.56 -13.84
CA GLN A 125 -3.29 -14.01 -12.73
C GLN A 125 -3.54 -15.07 -11.66
N LEU A 126 -3.96 -16.29 -12.07
CA LEU A 126 -4.19 -17.42 -11.19
C LEU A 126 -2.92 -17.89 -10.48
N ALA A 127 -1.80 -17.96 -11.20
CA ALA A 127 -0.53 -18.39 -10.63
C ALA A 127 -0.04 -17.42 -9.53
N ILE A 128 -0.14 -16.11 -9.76
CA ILE A 128 0.24 -15.10 -8.77
C ILE A 128 -0.73 -15.08 -7.58
N LEU A 129 -2.03 -15.24 -7.80
CA LEU A 129 -3.02 -15.38 -6.72
C LEU A 129 -2.74 -16.64 -5.88
N GLY A 130 -2.55 -17.78 -6.54
CA GLY A 130 -2.23 -19.05 -5.88
C GLY A 130 -0.92 -18.98 -5.07
N ALA A 131 0.12 -18.36 -5.64
CA ALA A 131 1.38 -18.10 -4.96
C ALA A 131 1.18 -17.25 -3.70
N SER A 132 0.33 -16.22 -3.79
CA SER A 132 0.05 -15.31 -2.67
C SER A 132 -0.67 -16.02 -1.52
N VAL A 133 -1.64 -16.89 -1.84
CA VAL A 133 -2.32 -17.74 -0.85
C VAL A 133 -1.34 -18.74 -0.24
N LEU A 134 -0.47 -19.36 -1.07
CA LEU A 134 0.57 -20.27 -0.57
C LEU A 134 1.51 -19.56 0.41
N MET A 135 1.93 -18.34 0.11
CA MET A 135 2.78 -17.54 1.00
C MET A 135 2.04 -17.22 2.33
N ALA A 136 0.76 -16.88 2.30
CA ALA A 136 -0.01 -16.65 3.52
C ALA A 136 -0.10 -17.92 4.39
N VAL A 137 -0.42 -19.07 3.78
CA VAL A 137 -0.49 -20.37 4.46
C VAL A 137 0.86 -20.75 5.07
N LEU A 138 1.95 -20.57 4.31
CA LEU A 138 3.31 -20.80 4.79
C LEU A 138 3.67 -19.85 5.93
N GLY A 139 3.37 -18.56 5.80
CA GLY A 139 3.64 -17.55 6.83
C GLY A 139 2.95 -17.90 8.16
N LEU A 140 1.68 -18.25 8.12
CA LEU A 140 0.93 -18.70 9.32
C LEU A 140 1.50 -20.00 9.90
N ALA A 141 1.94 -20.95 9.05
CA ALA A 141 2.59 -22.18 9.52
C ALA A 141 3.92 -21.88 10.22
N LEU A 142 4.72 -20.94 9.69
CA LEU A 142 5.98 -20.51 10.29
C LEU A 142 5.75 -19.77 11.62
N VAL A 143 4.77 -18.88 11.69
CA VAL A 143 4.34 -18.22 12.94
C VAL A 143 3.92 -19.27 13.98
N ARG A 144 3.06 -20.22 13.58
CA ARG A 144 2.66 -21.33 14.46
C ARG A 144 3.88 -22.11 14.97
N ARG A 145 4.82 -22.46 14.09
CA ARG A 145 6.05 -23.19 14.45
C ARG A 145 6.95 -22.39 15.39
N ALA A 146 6.96 -21.07 15.27
CA ALA A 146 7.72 -20.19 16.16
C ALA A 146 7.09 -20.07 17.55
N LEU A 147 5.75 -19.92 17.62
CA LEU A 147 5.05 -19.60 18.86
C LEU A 147 4.74 -20.83 19.71
N ARG A 148 4.31 -21.93 19.10
CA ARG A 148 3.81 -23.13 19.81
C ARG A 148 4.77 -23.66 20.87
N PRO A 149 6.07 -23.83 20.61
CA PRO A 149 7.01 -24.35 21.62
C PRO A 149 7.22 -23.39 22.81
N ARG A 150 6.86 -22.11 22.67
CA ARG A 150 7.15 -21.04 23.63
C ARG A 150 5.94 -20.63 24.45
N PHE A 151 4.77 -20.68 23.86
CA PHE A 151 3.52 -20.17 24.47
C PHE A 151 2.44 -21.27 24.60
N GLY A 152 2.62 -22.42 23.96
CA GLY A 152 1.65 -23.52 23.98
C GLY A 152 0.60 -23.43 22.85
N GLU A 153 -0.31 -24.40 22.84
CA GLU A 153 -1.28 -24.59 21.74
C GLU A 153 -2.35 -23.49 21.68
N TRP A 154 -3.00 -23.19 22.81
CA TRP A 154 -4.11 -22.24 22.85
C TRP A 154 -3.68 -20.79 22.60
N PRO A 155 -2.61 -20.25 23.23
CA PRO A 155 -2.13 -18.91 22.89
C PRO A 155 -1.77 -18.77 21.42
N THR A 156 -1.15 -19.82 20.84
CA THR A 156 -0.82 -19.84 19.41
C THR A 156 -2.07 -19.86 18.54
N ALA A 157 -3.08 -20.67 18.87
CA ALA A 157 -4.35 -20.74 18.15
C ALA A 157 -5.07 -19.37 18.14
N LEU A 158 -5.22 -18.76 19.32
CA LEU A 158 -5.86 -17.44 19.46
C LEU A 158 -5.09 -16.35 18.71
N THR A 159 -3.76 -16.42 18.68
CA THR A 159 -2.94 -15.46 17.92
C THR A 159 -3.16 -15.59 16.42
N LEU A 160 -3.20 -16.80 15.88
CA LEU A 160 -3.45 -17.02 14.45
C LEU A 160 -4.85 -16.52 14.06
N LEU A 161 -5.88 -16.87 14.83
CA LEU A 161 -7.25 -16.40 14.62
C LEU A 161 -7.34 -14.87 14.74
N GLY A 162 -6.72 -14.28 15.76
CA GLY A 162 -6.71 -12.84 15.99
C GLY A 162 -6.04 -12.08 14.85
N ILE A 163 -4.93 -12.57 14.30
CA ILE A 163 -4.25 -11.94 13.14
C ILE A 163 -5.15 -12.02 11.91
N VAL A 164 -5.69 -13.19 11.57
CA VAL A 164 -6.43 -13.36 10.31
C VAL A 164 -7.81 -12.72 10.37
N LEU A 165 -8.55 -12.90 11.46
CA LEU A 165 -9.95 -12.43 11.55
C LEU A 165 -10.07 -11.03 12.16
N GLY A 166 -9.15 -10.66 13.06
CA GLY A 166 -9.25 -9.43 13.86
C GLY A 166 -8.35 -8.29 13.40
N THR A 167 -7.68 -8.43 12.26
CA THR A 167 -6.85 -7.38 11.66
C THR A 167 -7.05 -7.31 10.14
N ASN A 168 -6.53 -6.26 9.51
CA ASN A 168 -6.55 -6.14 8.05
C ASN A 168 -5.65 -7.16 7.32
N TYR A 169 -5.05 -8.13 8.04
CA TYR A 169 -4.26 -9.20 7.42
C TYR A 169 -5.07 -10.04 6.44
N LEU A 170 -6.36 -10.32 6.72
CA LEU A 170 -7.23 -11.05 5.79
C LEU A 170 -7.29 -10.36 4.42
N ASN A 171 -7.47 -9.04 4.41
CA ASN A 171 -7.49 -8.26 3.17
C ASN A 171 -6.18 -8.41 2.38
N TYR A 172 -5.03 -8.34 3.06
CA TYR A 172 -3.70 -8.38 2.42
C TYR A 172 -3.12 -9.79 2.27
N SER A 173 -3.80 -10.83 2.72
CA SER A 173 -3.42 -12.22 2.46
C SER A 173 -4.31 -12.91 1.43
N ALA A 174 -5.59 -12.47 1.30
CA ALA A 174 -6.56 -13.06 0.40
C ALA A 174 -6.81 -12.20 -0.85
N ILE A 175 -7.18 -10.93 -0.68
CA ILE A 175 -7.61 -10.06 -1.80
C ILE A 175 -6.42 -9.31 -2.40
N GLY A 176 -5.66 -8.60 -1.57
CA GLY A 176 -4.42 -7.92 -1.95
C GLY A 176 -3.16 -8.77 -1.72
N GLY A 177 -3.28 -10.10 -1.75
CA GLY A 177 -2.22 -11.02 -1.36
C GLY A 177 -0.97 -10.98 -2.23
N ALA A 178 -1.10 -10.54 -3.46
CA ALA A 178 0.01 -10.35 -4.37
C ALA A 178 0.91 -9.14 -4.01
N MET A 179 0.47 -8.24 -3.13
CA MET A 179 1.31 -7.14 -2.68
C MET A 179 2.45 -7.62 -1.76
N THR A 180 3.47 -6.79 -1.61
CA THR A 180 4.68 -7.09 -0.81
C THR A 180 4.38 -7.52 0.63
N HIS A 181 3.32 -6.99 1.24
CA HIS A 181 3.05 -7.08 2.69
C HIS A 181 2.82 -8.50 3.19
N ASN A 182 2.04 -9.31 2.45
CA ASN A 182 1.81 -10.73 2.75
C ASN A 182 3.10 -11.56 2.62
N TRP A 183 3.89 -11.31 1.58
CA TRP A 183 5.15 -12.01 1.32
C TRP A 183 6.19 -11.67 2.39
N LEU A 184 6.31 -10.40 2.74
CA LEU A 184 7.20 -9.94 3.81
C LEU A 184 6.78 -10.47 5.18
N PHE A 185 5.47 -10.58 5.48
CA PHE A 185 4.98 -11.26 6.69
C PHE A 185 5.56 -12.67 6.81
N THR A 186 5.58 -13.42 5.71
CA THR A 186 6.13 -14.77 5.66
C THR A 186 7.64 -14.79 5.88
N TRP A 187 8.37 -13.84 5.30
CA TRP A 187 9.81 -13.74 5.52
C TRP A 187 10.16 -13.28 6.93
N TYR A 188 9.38 -12.40 7.55
CA TYR A 188 9.52 -12.10 8.98
C TYR A 188 9.29 -13.34 9.85
N ALA A 189 8.27 -14.13 9.56
CA ALA A 189 8.02 -15.37 10.27
C ALA A 189 9.18 -16.39 10.11
N ALA A 190 9.76 -16.49 8.92
CA ALA A 190 10.96 -17.29 8.67
C ALA A 190 12.17 -16.77 9.46
N LEU A 191 12.40 -15.46 9.46
CA LEU A 191 13.49 -14.83 10.20
C LEU A 191 13.38 -15.09 11.71
N LEU A 192 12.16 -15.03 12.26
CA LEU A 192 11.86 -15.29 13.67
C LEU A 192 12.02 -16.77 14.06
N LEU A 193 12.00 -17.68 13.10
CA LEU A 193 12.39 -19.10 13.32
C LEU A 193 13.90 -19.31 13.21
N LEU A 194 14.52 -18.74 12.20
CA LEU A 194 15.95 -18.91 11.91
C LEU A 194 16.83 -18.28 12.97
N THR A 195 16.45 -17.09 13.46
CA THR A 195 17.24 -16.32 14.42
C THR A 195 17.51 -17.08 15.73
N PRO A 196 16.52 -17.53 16.52
CA PRO A 196 16.79 -18.29 17.73
C PRO A 196 17.49 -19.63 17.45
N ALA A 197 17.18 -20.27 16.31
CA ALA A 197 17.85 -21.50 15.92
C ALA A 197 19.34 -21.29 15.64
N PHE A 198 19.72 -20.17 15.02
CA PHE A 198 21.12 -19.81 14.81
C PHE A 198 21.85 -19.59 16.13
N TYR A 199 21.27 -18.87 17.08
CA TYR A 199 21.92 -18.63 18.37
C TYR A 199 22.03 -19.90 19.24
N GLN A 200 21.13 -20.86 19.07
CA GLN A 200 21.23 -22.17 19.75
C GLN A 200 22.31 -23.06 19.15
N ARG A 201 22.44 -23.06 17.83
CA ARG A 201 23.44 -23.86 17.08
C ARG A 201 23.92 -23.04 15.89
N PRO A 202 24.99 -22.27 16.05
CA PRO A 202 25.54 -21.43 14.98
C PRO A 202 26.13 -22.29 13.86
N THR A 203 25.43 -22.35 12.74
CA THR A 203 25.89 -23.04 11.53
C THR A 203 25.96 -22.08 10.35
N ARG A 204 26.88 -22.30 9.41
CA ARG A 204 26.99 -21.50 8.18
C ARG A 204 25.68 -21.52 7.38
N GLY A 205 25.00 -22.67 7.25
CA GLY A 205 23.75 -22.77 6.52
C GLY A 205 22.64 -21.89 7.11
N ARG A 206 22.52 -21.79 8.45
CA ARG A 206 21.57 -20.88 9.09
C ARG A 206 21.94 -19.41 8.90
N ALA A 207 23.24 -19.10 8.95
CA ALA A 207 23.72 -17.76 8.67
C ALA A 207 23.42 -17.33 7.23
N LEU A 208 23.72 -18.18 6.24
CA LEU A 208 23.38 -17.96 4.84
C LEU A 208 21.86 -17.76 4.65
N ALA A 209 21.03 -18.59 5.30
CA ALA A 209 19.57 -18.46 5.24
C ALA A 209 19.08 -17.13 5.84
N ILE A 210 19.65 -16.68 6.97
CA ILE A 210 19.33 -15.35 7.55
C ILE A 210 19.73 -14.24 6.57
N GLY A 211 20.96 -14.31 6.00
CA GLY A 211 21.42 -13.34 5.02
C GLY A 211 20.55 -13.30 3.77
N ALA A 212 20.14 -14.47 3.27
CA ALA A 212 19.25 -14.58 2.11
C ALA A 212 17.87 -13.97 2.39
N VAL A 213 17.28 -14.27 3.55
CA VAL A 213 15.97 -13.71 3.94
C VAL A 213 16.04 -12.19 4.08
N VAL A 214 17.03 -11.64 4.81
CA VAL A 214 17.18 -10.19 4.99
C VAL A 214 17.49 -9.52 3.65
N GLY A 215 18.36 -10.09 2.83
CA GLY A 215 18.69 -9.58 1.50
C GLY A 215 17.48 -9.54 0.57
N LEU A 216 16.65 -10.60 0.57
CA LEU A 216 15.42 -10.65 -0.24
C LEU A 216 14.35 -9.66 0.26
N MET A 217 14.23 -9.51 1.57
CA MET A 217 13.34 -8.51 2.16
C MET A 217 13.77 -7.09 1.76
N ALA A 218 15.06 -6.78 1.88
CA ALA A 218 15.61 -5.47 1.50
C ALA A 218 15.54 -5.22 -0.02
N LEU A 219 15.73 -6.26 -0.85
CA LEU A 219 15.51 -6.18 -2.30
C LEU A 219 14.02 -5.94 -2.64
N THR A 220 13.10 -6.44 -1.81
CA THR A 220 11.65 -6.22 -1.98
C THR A 220 11.26 -4.78 -1.62
N ARG A 221 11.74 -4.29 -0.49
CA ARG A 221 11.59 -2.91 -0.04
C ARG A 221 12.85 -2.49 0.72
N PRO A 222 13.58 -1.43 0.31
CA PRO A 222 14.83 -1.05 0.96
C PRO A 222 14.72 -0.81 2.47
N THR A 223 13.57 -0.32 2.95
CA THR A 223 13.29 -0.10 4.37
C THR A 223 13.31 -1.40 5.20
N GLU A 224 13.09 -2.56 4.57
CA GLU A 224 13.13 -3.86 5.24
C GLU A 224 14.55 -4.31 5.63
N LEU A 225 15.58 -3.55 5.28
CA LEU A 225 16.93 -3.75 5.86
C LEU A 225 16.89 -3.68 7.40
N LEU A 226 15.92 -2.96 7.97
CA LEU A 226 15.65 -2.94 9.41
C LEU A 226 15.38 -4.33 10.01
N ALA A 227 14.90 -5.30 9.23
CA ALA A 227 14.71 -6.68 9.68
C ALA A 227 16.01 -7.31 10.21
N GLY A 228 17.18 -6.86 9.71
CA GLY A 228 18.49 -7.25 10.18
C GLY A 228 18.75 -6.95 11.67
N LEU A 229 18.03 -5.98 12.27
CA LEU A 229 18.11 -5.69 13.69
C LEU A 229 17.65 -6.88 14.54
N ILE A 230 16.69 -7.67 14.08
CA ILE A 230 16.15 -8.82 14.81
C ILE A 230 17.28 -9.83 15.10
N PRO A 231 17.98 -10.39 14.11
CA PRO A 231 19.07 -11.31 14.40
C PRO A 231 20.28 -10.62 15.05
N LEU A 232 20.60 -9.38 14.75
CA LEU A 232 21.71 -8.66 15.37
C LEU A 232 21.50 -8.46 16.88
N LEU A 233 20.31 -8.08 17.30
CA LEU A 233 20.00 -7.76 18.69
C LEU A 233 19.46 -8.97 19.49
N TRP A 234 19.30 -10.14 18.89
CA TRP A 234 18.67 -11.30 19.55
C TRP A 234 19.36 -11.71 20.83
N GLY A 235 18.62 -11.72 21.95
CA GLY A 235 19.15 -12.03 23.28
C GLY A 235 19.99 -10.92 23.91
N LEU A 236 20.10 -9.76 23.29
CA LEU A 236 20.76 -8.60 23.87
C LEU A 236 19.86 -7.98 24.95
N ALA A 237 20.44 -7.71 26.12
CA ALA A 237 19.84 -6.93 27.19
C ALA A 237 20.67 -5.66 27.40
N PRO A 238 20.09 -4.56 27.94
CA PRO A 238 20.81 -3.30 28.16
C PRO A 238 21.73 -3.38 29.41
N THR A 239 22.62 -4.37 29.42
CA THR A 239 23.63 -4.57 30.46
C THR A 239 25.01 -4.76 29.83
N GLY A 240 26.05 -4.23 30.48
CA GLY A 240 27.42 -4.37 29.98
C GLY A 240 27.85 -5.83 29.81
N ALA A 241 27.37 -6.73 30.65
CA ALA A 241 27.65 -8.17 30.54
C ALA A 241 27.04 -8.77 29.27
N ALA A 242 25.76 -8.44 28.95
CA ALA A 242 25.11 -8.92 27.74
C ALA A 242 25.78 -8.40 26.45
N VAL A 243 26.20 -7.13 26.47
CA VAL A 243 26.93 -6.52 25.35
C VAL A 243 28.27 -7.23 25.15
N ARG A 244 29.06 -7.43 26.23
CA ARG A 244 30.35 -8.17 26.13
C ARG A 244 30.16 -9.59 25.62
N ALA A 245 29.15 -10.32 26.12
CA ALA A 245 28.83 -11.67 25.65
C ALA A 245 28.46 -11.69 24.16
N ARG A 246 27.70 -10.68 23.69
CA ARG A 246 27.34 -10.52 22.28
C ARG A 246 28.56 -10.26 21.40
N LEU A 247 29.43 -9.37 21.79
CA LEU A 247 30.68 -9.06 21.06
C LEU A 247 31.61 -10.29 21.00
N ALA A 248 31.73 -11.04 22.11
CA ALA A 248 32.46 -12.29 22.13
C ALA A 248 31.88 -13.34 21.16
N PHE A 249 30.53 -13.49 21.16
CA PHE A 249 29.84 -14.36 20.22
C PHE A 249 30.11 -13.97 18.76
N TRP A 250 30.01 -12.68 18.41
CA TRP A 250 30.28 -12.20 17.07
C TRP A 250 31.75 -12.44 16.65
N ARG A 251 32.67 -12.17 17.56
CA ARG A 251 34.10 -12.47 17.31
C ARG A 251 34.34 -13.95 17.08
N GLN A 252 33.68 -14.85 17.80
CA GLN A 252 33.81 -16.29 17.64
C GLN A 252 33.18 -16.78 16.32
N HIS A 253 32.06 -16.18 15.89
CA HIS A 253 31.29 -16.63 14.72
C HIS A 253 31.36 -15.66 13.54
N TRP A 254 32.40 -14.79 13.48
CA TRP A 254 32.54 -13.79 12.42
C TRP A 254 32.49 -14.37 10.99
N PRO A 255 33.01 -15.58 10.67
CA PRO A 255 32.88 -16.11 9.31
C PRO A 255 31.43 -16.42 8.92
N SER A 256 30.59 -16.83 9.88
CA SER A 256 29.16 -17.04 9.63
C SER A 256 28.43 -15.73 9.44
N LEU A 257 28.77 -14.68 10.19
CA LEU A 257 28.20 -13.34 10.04
C LEU A 257 28.62 -12.72 8.71
N LEU A 258 29.89 -12.87 8.32
CA LEU A 258 30.37 -12.42 7.02
C LEU A 258 29.63 -13.16 5.88
N ALA A 259 29.46 -14.47 6.00
CA ALA A 259 28.74 -15.27 5.01
C ALA A 259 27.28 -14.78 4.89
N ALA A 260 26.60 -14.48 6.00
CA ALA A 260 25.26 -13.89 5.99
C ALA A 260 25.25 -12.52 5.29
N GLY A 261 26.19 -11.64 5.63
CA GLY A 261 26.33 -10.32 5.02
C GLY A 261 26.58 -10.38 3.51
N LEU A 262 27.52 -11.23 3.08
CA LEU A 262 27.83 -11.44 1.65
C LEU A 262 26.63 -12.00 0.87
N THR A 263 25.89 -12.95 1.47
CA THR A 263 24.69 -13.51 0.83
C THR A 263 23.60 -12.44 0.68
N GLY A 264 23.35 -11.66 1.74
CA GLY A 264 22.39 -10.55 1.67
C GLY A 264 22.80 -9.50 0.64
N ALA A 265 24.08 -9.11 0.63
CA ALA A 265 24.64 -8.16 -0.34
C ALA A 265 24.53 -8.67 -1.79
N ALA A 266 24.83 -9.95 -2.02
CA ALA A 266 24.71 -10.57 -3.35
C ALA A 266 23.27 -10.56 -3.87
N ILE A 267 22.26 -10.80 -3.01
CA ILE A 267 20.84 -10.70 -3.40
C ILE A 267 20.47 -9.24 -3.63
N LEU A 268 20.86 -8.34 -2.75
CA LEU A 268 20.55 -6.92 -2.87
C LEU A 268 21.20 -6.28 -4.11
N SER A 269 22.36 -6.79 -4.57
CA SER A 269 23.07 -6.28 -5.74
C SER A 269 22.29 -6.43 -7.06
N ILE A 270 21.24 -7.25 -7.11
CA ILE A 270 20.34 -7.38 -8.27
C ILE A 270 19.78 -6.01 -8.65
N GLN A 271 19.41 -5.18 -7.67
CA GLN A 271 18.83 -3.86 -7.96
C GLN A 271 19.81 -2.85 -8.56
N PRO A 272 20.99 -2.58 -7.97
CA PRO A 272 21.97 -1.70 -8.59
C PRO A 272 22.50 -2.21 -9.93
N LEU A 273 22.62 -3.53 -10.13
CA LEU A 273 22.97 -4.10 -11.44
C LEU A 273 21.90 -3.82 -12.49
N TYR A 274 20.61 -3.92 -12.12
CA TYR A 274 19.50 -3.54 -12.98
C TYR A 274 19.55 -2.04 -13.32
N TRP A 275 19.70 -1.16 -12.33
CA TRP A 275 19.79 0.28 -12.57
C TRP A 275 20.95 0.62 -13.50
N HIS A 276 22.14 0.07 -13.23
CA HIS A 276 23.30 0.31 -14.09
C HIS A 276 23.06 -0.16 -15.53
N TYR A 277 22.38 -1.30 -15.71
CA TYR A 277 22.07 -1.83 -17.04
C TYR A 277 21.12 -0.90 -17.84
N VAL A 278 20.09 -0.31 -17.19
CA VAL A 278 19.06 0.49 -17.88
C VAL A 278 19.38 1.98 -17.92
N SER A 279 20.05 2.53 -16.91
CA SER A 279 20.30 3.96 -16.80
C SER A 279 21.77 4.36 -16.91
N GLY A 280 22.72 3.44 -16.71
CA GLY A 280 24.13 3.74 -16.53
C GLY A 280 24.51 4.09 -15.08
N ASP A 281 23.55 4.41 -14.22
CA ASP A 281 23.77 4.79 -12.83
C ASP A 281 23.66 3.60 -11.88
N TRP A 282 24.49 3.56 -10.84
CA TRP A 282 24.44 2.50 -9.83
C TRP A 282 23.29 2.64 -8.82
N VAL A 283 22.77 3.86 -8.65
CA VAL A 283 21.66 4.19 -7.76
C VAL A 283 20.72 5.15 -8.46
N VAL A 284 19.44 4.75 -8.57
CA VAL A 284 18.39 5.59 -9.12
C VAL A 284 17.28 5.74 -8.06
N TYR A 285 16.92 6.99 -7.75
CA TYR A 285 15.79 7.24 -6.85
C TYR A 285 14.47 7.12 -7.61
N SER A 286 13.89 5.94 -7.59
CA SER A 286 12.77 5.57 -8.44
C SER A 286 11.40 6.10 -7.97
N TYR A 287 11.30 6.66 -6.76
CA TYR A 287 10.09 7.27 -6.23
C TYR A 287 9.96 8.78 -6.52
N GLN A 288 10.91 9.33 -7.25
CA GLN A 288 10.91 10.72 -7.75
C GLN A 288 10.67 11.74 -6.62
N GLU A 289 9.51 12.41 -6.60
CA GLU A 289 9.17 13.47 -5.64
C GLU A 289 8.77 12.96 -4.25
N GLN A 290 8.47 11.65 -4.11
CA GLN A 290 8.09 11.09 -2.82
C GLN A 290 9.33 10.89 -1.95
N GLY A 291 9.25 11.24 -0.67
CA GLY A 291 10.39 11.20 0.24
C GLY A 291 9.99 10.84 1.68
N PHE A 292 10.86 11.24 2.61
CA PHE A 292 10.66 10.98 4.03
C PHE A 292 10.65 12.28 4.84
N SER A 293 9.63 12.48 5.63
CA SER A 293 9.49 13.56 6.62
C SER A 293 10.07 13.13 7.97
N TRP A 294 11.41 12.91 8.03
CA TRP A 294 12.08 12.37 9.21
C TRP A 294 11.86 13.16 10.50
N LEU A 295 11.78 14.48 10.45
CA LEU A 295 11.60 15.33 11.61
C LEU A 295 10.12 15.54 11.99
N ARG A 296 9.19 15.22 11.09
CA ARG A 296 7.75 15.36 11.28
C ARG A 296 7.01 14.13 10.73
N PRO A 297 7.26 12.94 11.29
CA PRO A 297 6.60 11.72 10.82
C PRO A 297 5.10 11.77 11.11
N HIS A 298 4.31 11.18 10.23
CA HIS A 298 2.84 11.11 10.31
C HIS A 298 2.36 10.06 11.32
N LEU A 299 2.97 9.99 12.51
CA LEU A 299 2.69 8.96 13.52
C LEU A 299 1.23 8.98 13.98
N TRP A 300 0.71 10.17 14.28
CA TRP A 300 -0.67 10.29 14.74
C TRP A 300 -1.67 9.86 13.67
N ASP A 301 -1.51 10.37 12.46
CA ASP A 301 -2.38 10.05 11.33
C ASP A 301 -2.28 8.59 10.94
N GLY A 302 -1.06 8.07 10.84
CA GLY A 302 -0.81 6.66 10.53
C GLY A 302 -1.39 5.69 11.57
N ILE A 303 -1.53 6.08 12.83
CA ILE A 303 -2.05 5.22 13.90
C ILE A 303 -3.56 5.40 14.11
N PHE A 304 -4.09 6.64 14.06
CA PHE A 304 -5.44 6.94 14.52
C PHE A 304 -6.37 7.60 13.50
N SER A 305 -5.89 7.98 12.31
CA SER A 305 -6.71 8.65 11.31
C SER A 305 -7.86 7.77 10.82
N PHE A 306 -9.00 8.40 10.55
CA PHE A 306 -10.15 7.75 9.91
C PHE A 306 -9.87 7.36 8.46
N LYS A 307 -8.89 7.99 7.78
CA LYS A 307 -8.51 7.66 6.40
C LYS A 307 -7.92 6.24 6.28
N SER A 308 -6.96 5.90 7.15
CA SER A 308 -6.32 4.56 7.16
C SER A 308 -5.58 4.24 8.46
N GLY A 309 -5.97 4.83 9.60
CA GLY A 309 -5.26 4.67 10.88
C GLY A 309 -5.13 3.21 11.32
N TRP A 310 -3.91 2.79 11.58
CA TRP A 310 -3.56 1.39 11.87
C TRP A 310 -4.39 0.77 13.00
N LEU A 311 -4.46 1.43 14.17
CA LEU A 311 -5.21 0.89 15.32
C LEU A 311 -6.72 1.12 15.20
N LEU A 312 -7.17 2.13 14.45
CA LEU A 312 -8.58 2.31 14.20
C LEU A 312 -9.14 1.16 13.34
N TYR A 313 -8.38 0.72 12.33
CA TYR A 313 -8.78 -0.38 11.44
C TYR A 313 -8.45 -1.78 11.99
N SER A 314 -7.54 -1.89 12.95
CA SER A 314 -7.14 -3.17 13.55
C SER A 314 -7.00 -3.05 15.07
N PRO A 315 -8.10 -2.73 15.81
CA PRO A 315 -8.05 -2.42 17.23
C PRO A 315 -7.58 -3.60 18.10
N LEU A 316 -7.74 -4.82 17.63
CA LEU A 316 -7.29 -6.02 18.36
C LEU A 316 -5.77 -6.04 18.57
N LEU A 317 -5.00 -5.32 17.75
CA LEU A 317 -3.55 -5.19 17.91
C LEU A 317 -3.13 -4.40 19.16
N LEU A 318 -4.04 -3.65 19.81
CA LEU A 318 -3.79 -3.09 21.14
C LEU A 318 -3.40 -4.17 22.16
N VAL A 319 -4.02 -5.34 22.06
CA VAL A 319 -3.68 -6.49 22.94
C VAL A 319 -2.28 -7.03 22.63
N ALA A 320 -1.88 -7.02 21.36
CA ALA A 320 -0.51 -7.38 20.98
C ALA A 320 0.51 -6.37 21.54
N LEU A 321 0.21 -5.06 21.49
CA LEU A 321 1.08 -4.03 22.07
C LEU A 321 1.22 -4.19 23.58
N LEU A 322 0.12 -4.39 24.31
CA LEU A 322 0.15 -4.67 25.75
C LEU A 322 0.88 -5.98 26.06
N GLY A 323 0.90 -6.92 25.13
CA GLY A 323 1.60 -8.19 25.24
C GLY A 323 3.13 -8.07 25.38
N PHE A 324 3.73 -6.95 24.98
CA PHE A 324 5.16 -6.70 25.25
C PHE A 324 5.50 -6.74 26.74
N ILE A 325 4.56 -6.34 27.61
CA ILE A 325 4.73 -6.44 29.08
C ILE A 325 4.94 -7.92 29.49
N GLY A 326 4.11 -8.82 28.94
CA GLY A 326 4.22 -10.26 29.17
C GLY A 326 5.45 -10.87 28.50
N LEU A 327 5.77 -10.44 27.29
CA LEU A 327 6.90 -10.94 26.50
C LEU A 327 8.24 -10.73 27.23
N ARG A 328 8.41 -9.60 27.92
CA ARG A 328 9.61 -9.29 28.71
C ARG A 328 9.95 -10.39 29.72
N ARG A 329 8.91 -10.99 30.35
CA ARG A 329 9.06 -12.04 31.36
C ARG A 329 9.14 -13.43 30.74
N GLN A 330 8.30 -13.70 29.72
CA GLN A 330 8.15 -15.03 29.14
C GLN A 330 9.26 -15.35 28.13
N GLN A 331 9.75 -14.35 27.37
CA GLN A 331 10.75 -14.53 26.31
C GLN A 331 11.74 -13.36 26.32
N PRO A 332 12.58 -13.21 27.36
CA PRO A 332 13.48 -12.05 27.51
C PRO A 332 14.47 -11.89 26.36
N ALA A 333 14.90 -12.98 25.73
CA ALA A 333 15.78 -12.94 24.57
C ALA A 333 15.16 -12.29 23.32
N ALA A 334 13.83 -12.38 23.18
CA ALA A 334 13.09 -11.80 22.07
C ALA A 334 12.63 -10.35 22.34
N TYR A 335 12.49 -9.97 23.62
CA TYR A 335 11.83 -8.72 24.02
C TYR A 335 12.46 -7.49 23.38
N TRP A 336 13.75 -7.23 23.64
CA TRP A 336 14.43 -6.04 23.14
C TRP A 336 14.55 -6.00 21.62
N PRO A 337 14.96 -7.08 20.93
CA PRO A 337 15.02 -7.09 19.48
C PRO A 337 13.69 -6.75 18.82
N LEU A 338 12.60 -7.37 19.30
CA LEU A 338 11.29 -7.17 18.69
C LEU A 338 10.69 -5.79 19.01
N LEU A 339 10.93 -5.27 20.24
CA LEU A 339 10.47 -3.94 20.61
C LEU A 339 11.22 -2.85 19.84
N ILE A 340 12.56 -2.92 19.79
CA ILE A 340 13.39 -1.94 19.07
C ILE A 340 13.04 -1.96 17.58
N PHE A 341 12.98 -3.16 16.98
CA PHE A 341 12.57 -3.29 15.59
C PHE A 341 11.20 -2.65 15.36
N PHE A 342 10.20 -2.99 16.18
CA PHE A 342 8.83 -2.52 15.98
C PHE A 342 8.71 -0.99 16.09
N VAL A 343 9.39 -0.38 17.06
CA VAL A 343 9.39 1.09 17.22
C VAL A 343 10.05 1.76 16.02
N LEU A 344 11.21 1.28 15.58
CA LEU A 344 11.92 1.86 14.44
C LEU A 344 11.16 1.61 13.13
N PHE A 345 10.60 0.42 12.95
CA PHE A 345 9.79 0.09 11.80
C PHE A 345 8.55 0.99 11.68
N THR A 346 7.84 1.20 12.80
CA THR A 346 6.68 2.10 12.84
C THR A 346 7.08 3.54 12.52
N TYR A 347 8.21 4.01 13.08
CA TYR A 347 8.73 5.34 12.80
C TYR A 347 9.06 5.53 11.32
N VAL A 348 9.81 4.61 10.71
CA VAL A 348 10.20 4.68 9.29
C VAL A 348 8.97 4.57 8.39
N THR A 349 8.02 3.69 8.73
CA THR A 349 6.78 3.54 7.97
C THR A 349 5.99 4.85 7.92
N PHE A 350 5.85 5.55 9.04
CA PHE A 350 5.09 6.80 9.10
C PHE A 350 5.92 8.07 8.84
N ALA A 351 7.22 7.94 8.65
CA ALA A 351 8.05 9.02 8.11
C ALA A 351 7.91 9.17 6.59
N TRP A 352 7.37 8.17 5.89
CA TRP A 352 7.12 8.24 4.45
C TRP A 352 6.05 9.29 4.14
N ASP A 353 6.31 10.18 3.16
CA ASP A 353 5.42 11.31 2.82
C ASP A 353 4.03 10.83 2.38
N GLU A 354 3.99 9.73 1.61
CA GLU A 354 2.73 9.06 1.23
C GLU A 354 2.26 8.07 2.30
N TRP A 355 2.07 8.55 3.52
CA TRP A 355 1.70 7.73 4.69
C TRP A 355 0.38 6.95 4.54
N LEU A 356 -0.50 7.38 3.61
CA LEU A 356 -1.72 6.67 3.22
C LEU A 356 -1.44 5.40 2.39
N TYR A 357 -0.24 5.31 1.80
CA TYR A 357 0.13 4.22 0.90
C TYR A 357 -0.90 3.98 -0.22
N GLY A 358 -1.33 5.07 -0.90
CA GLY A 358 -2.22 5.00 -2.05
C GLY A 358 -3.66 4.62 -1.73
N GLY A 359 -4.16 4.90 -0.53
CA GLY A 359 -5.55 4.63 -0.15
C GLY A 359 -5.84 3.14 0.01
N SER A 360 -5.50 2.58 1.14
CA SER A 360 -5.63 1.16 1.45
C SER A 360 -6.64 0.91 2.58
N LEU A 361 -7.04 -0.35 2.80
CA LEU A 361 -7.84 -0.74 3.96
C LEU A 361 -6.95 -0.73 5.22
N GLY A 362 -7.02 0.33 5.97
CA GLY A 362 -6.11 0.57 7.09
C GLY A 362 -4.65 0.69 6.62
N GLN A 363 -3.70 0.56 7.54
CA GLN A 363 -2.28 0.70 7.23
C GLN A 363 -1.70 -0.60 6.65
N ARG A 364 -1.67 -0.71 5.32
CA ARG A 364 -1.12 -1.87 4.63
C ARG A 364 0.37 -2.09 4.93
N ALA A 365 1.13 -1.01 5.08
CA ALA A 365 2.55 -1.09 5.36
C ALA A 365 2.90 -1.64 6.75
N MET A 366 1.94 -1.71 7.68
CA MET A 366 2.11 -2.34 8.99
C MET A 366 1.90 -3.85 8.97
N VAL A 367 1.26 -4.41 7.94
CA VAL A 367 0.82 -5.83 7.88
C VAL A 367 1.99 -6.81 8.02
N GLN A 368 3.13 -6.54 7.37
CA GLN A 368 4.29 -7.43 7.48
C GLN A 368 4.83 -7.53 8.92
N SER A 369 4.68 -6.47 9.72
CA SER A 369 5.11 -6.47 11.13
C SER A 369 4.26 -7.38 12.03
N TYR A 370 3.10 -7.87 11.56
CA TYR A 370 2.23 -8.74 12.37
C TYR A 370 2.87 -10.08 12.70
N ALA A 371 3.81 -10.57 11.89
CA ALA A 371 4.62 -11.73 12.24
C ALA A 371 5.49 -11.48 13.50
N VAL A 372 6.00 -10.24 13.65
CA VAL A 372 6.74 -9.80 14.83
C VAL A 372 5.79 -9.60 16.02
N LEU A 373 4.67 -8.93 15.80
CA LEU A 373 3.62 -8.70 16.81
C LEU A 373 2.94 -9.99 17.27
N ALA A 374 3.01 -11.08 16.50
CA ALA A 374 2.51 -12.38 16.92
C ALA A 374 3.15 -12.90 18.23
N TRP A 375 4.41 -12.52 18.52
CA TRP A 375 5.08 -12.92 19.74
C TRP A 375 4.51 -12.23 20.99
N PRO A 376 4.44 -10.90 21.09
CA PRO A 376 3.78 -10.25 22.21
C PRO A 376 2.27 -10.58 22.27
N PHE A 377 1.61 -10.79 21.14
CA PHE A 377 0.21 -11.20 21.12
C PHE A 377 0.01 -12.58 21.76
N ALA A 378 0.86 -13.56 21.44
CA ALA A 378 0.85 -14.87 22.09
C ALA A 378 1.19 -14.76 23.59
N ALA A 379 2.09 -13.87 23.98
CA ALA A 379 2.40 -13.62 25.39
C ALA A 379 1.20 -13.03 26.14
N ALA A 380 0.42 -12.15 25.53
CA ALA A 380 -0.83 -11.64 26.08
C ALA A 380 -1.87 -12.76 26.23
N HIS A 381 -2.07 -13.58 25.19
CA HIS A 381 -2.99 -14.72 25.26
C HIS A 381 -2.61 -15.74 26.35
N HIS A 382 -1.32 -16.02 26.49
CA HIS A 382 -0.84 -16.89 27.57
C HIS A 382 -1.18 -16.34 28.95
N TRP A 383 -1.05 -15.02 29.15
CA TRP A 383 -1.42 -14.36 30.39
C TRP A 383 -2.94 -14.34 30.62
N LEU A 384 -3.74 -14.08 29.58
CA LEU A 384 -5.21 -14.01 29.63
C LEU A 384 -5.84 -15.35 29.99
N LEU A 385 -5.34 -16.46 29.41
CA LEU A 385 -5.86 -17.80 29.66
C LEU A 385 -5.74 -18.23 31.13
N ALA A 386 -4.82 -17.64 31.89
CA ALA A 386 -4.69 -17.89 33.33
C ALA A 386 -5.65 -17.05 34.19
N ARG A 387 -6.48 -16.15 33.60
CA ARG A 387 -7.30 -15.18 34.34
C ARG A 387 -8.70 -15.02 33.75
N ARG A 388 -9.64 -15.82 34.28
CA ARG A 388 -11.03 -15.89 33.78
C ARG A 388 -11.74 -14.54 33.54
N PRO A 389 -11.72 -13.56 34.47
CA PRO A 389 -12.42 -12.28 34.24
C PRO A 389 -11.87 -11.54 33.02
N TRP A 390 -10.55 -11.46 32.90
CA TRP A 390 -9.89 -10.82 31.77
C TRP A 390 -10.05 -11.58 30.47
N LEU A 391 -10.11 -12.92 30.54
CA LEU A 391 -10.36 -13.78 29.37
C LEU A 391 -11.76 -13.53 28.79
N LEU A 392 -12.79 -13.40 29.65
CA LEU A 392 -14.17 -13.11 29.19
C LEU A 392 -14.26 -11.72 28.55
N ALA A 393 -13.66 -10.69 29.18
CA ALA A 393 -13.61 -9.34 28.61
C ALA A 393 -12.85 -9.33 27.26
N TYR A 394 -11.73 -10.05 27.19
CA TYR A 394 -10.98 -10.20 25.95
C TYR A 394 -11.78 -10.97 24.89
N ALA A 395 -12.48 -12.04 25.25
CA ALA A 395 -13.27 -12.82 24.28
C ALA A 395 -14.37 -11.95 23.64
N ALA A 396 -15.07 -11.15 24.43
CA ALA A 396 -16.04 -10.18 23.91
C ALA A 396 -15.38 -9.16 22.95
N PHE A 397 -14.27 -8.57 23.36
CA PHE A 397 -13.51 -7.63 22.53
C PHE A 397 -12.99 -8.30 21.25
N ALA A 398 -12.50 -9.54 21.33
CA ALA A 398 -11.99 -10.28 20.17
C ALA A 398 -13.12 -10.62 19.18
N VAL A 399 -14.29 -11.05 19.66
CA VAL A 399 -15.45 -11.32 18.80
C VAL A 399 -15.89 -10.04 18.07
N LEU A 400 -16.01 -8.94 18.80
CA LEU A 400 -16.34 -7.63 18.19
C LEU A 400 -15.26 -7.17 17.20
N GLY A 401 -13.99 -7.32 17.56
CA GLY A 401 -12.87 -6.95 16.68
C GLY A 401 -12.80 -7.82 15.41
N CYS A 402 -13.06 -9.12 15.50
CA CYS A 402 -13.16 -10.01 14.35
C CYS A 402 -14.35 -9.64 13.46
N TYR A 403 -15.54 -9.47 14.04
CA TYR A 403 -16.72 -9.01 13.29
C TYR A 403 -16.44 -7.68 12.57
N TYR A 404 -15.85 -6.72 13.28
CA TYR A 404 -15.50 -5.41 12.74
C TYR A 404 -14.54 -5.51 11.55
N ASN A 405 -13.47 -6.30 11.63
CA ASN A 405 -12.53 -6.45 10.51
C ASN A 405 -13.13 -7.22 9.32
N LEU A 406 -13.98 -8.22 9.56
CA LEU A 406 -14.72 -8.89 8.50
C LEU A 406 -15.69 -7.93 7.82
N TRP A 407 -16.41 -7.12 8.59
CA TRP A 407 -17.28 -6.06 8.08
C TRP A 407 -16.48 -5.03 7.27
N LEU A 408 -15.33 -4.55 7.76
CA LEU A 408 -14.46 -3.62 7.04
C LEU A 408 -14.00 -4.22 5.69
N THR A 409 -13.57 -5.48 5.70
CA THR A 409 -13.13 -6.18 4.48
C THR A 409 -14.27 -6.31 3.47
N TYR A 410 -15.48 -6.66 3.93
CA TYR A 410 -16.68 -6.71 3.09
C TYR A 410 -17.00 -5.34 2.50
N GLN A 411 -17.02 -4.30 3.32
CA GLN A 411 -17.37 -2.95 2.90
C GLN A 411 -16.34 -2.32 1.93
N ALA A 412 -15.09 -2.71 2.04
CA ALA A 412 -14.04 -2.22 1.15
C ALA A 412 -14.14 -2.79 -0.28
N HIS A 413 -14.73 -3.98 -0.46
CA HIS A 413 -14.71 -4.68 -1.74
C HIS A 413 -16.10 -4.98 -2.33
N LEU A 414 -17.12 -5.17 -1.50
CA LEU A 414 -18.46 -5.58 -1.93
C LEU A 414 -19.56 -4.62 -1.47
N GLY A 415 -19.42 -4.04 -0.28
CA GLY A 415 -20.46 -3.19 0.31
C GLY A 415 -20.40 -1.73 -0.11
N GLY A 416 -19.24 -1.24 -0.58
CA GLY A 416 -19.07 0.11 -1.10
C GLY A 416 -19.11 1.27 -0.07
N LEU A 417 -19.18 0.96 1.25
CA LEU A 417 -19.16 2.00 2.28
C LEU A 417 -17.75 2.55 2.55
N LEU A 418 -16.69 1.77 2.33
CA LEU A 418 -15.34 2.23 2.57
C LEU A 418 -14.73 2.79 1.29
N VAL A 419 -14.43 4.09 1.32
CA VAL A 419 -13.76 4.79 0.23
C VAL A 419 -12.32 5.07 0.65
N ALA A 420 -11.39 4.31 0.10
CA ALA A 420 -9.99 4.37 0.47
C ALA A 420 -9.40 5.79 0.35
N GLY A 421 -8.74 6.26 1.40
CA GLY A 421 -8.12 7.59 1.47
C GLY A 421 -9.09 8.77 1.68
N GLN A 422 -10.40 8.56 1.64
CA GLN A 422 -11.40 9.64 1.75
C GLN A 422 -12.25 9.61 3.01
N MET A 423 -12.05 8.61 3.87
CA MET A 423 -12.83 8.45 5.09
C MET A 423 -12.60 9.61 6.03
N THR A 424 -13.67 10.31 6.44
CA THR A 424 -13.66 11.33 7.49
C THR A 424 -14.26 10.79 8.78
N ARG A 425 -14.03 11.49 9.90
CA ARG A 425 -14.67 11.16 11.18
C ARG A 425 -16.20 11.20 11.07
N ALA A 426 -16.76 12.22 10.40
CA ALA A 426 -18.20 12.39 10.24
C ALA A 426 -18.81 11.25 9.42
N TYR A 427 -18.18 10.93 8.27
CA TYR A 427 -18.62 9.83 7.43
C TYR A 427 -18.51 8.48 8.16
N TRP A 428 -17.40 8.22 8.85
CA TRP A 428 -17.17 6.98 9.59
C TRP A 428 -18.31 6.65 10.56
N TRP A 429 -18.67 7.61 11.41
CA TRP A 429 -19.76 7.41 12.37
C TRP A 429 -21.14 7.28 11.72
N ARG A 430 -21.33 7.88 10.54
CA ARG A 430 -22.58 7.78 9.78
C ARG A 430 -22.79 6.38 9.18
N VAL A 431 -21.71 5.69 8.80
CA VAL A 431 -21.76 4.41 8.09
C VAL A 431 -21.36 3.21 8.93
N LEU A 432 -20.80 3.40 10.13
CA LEU A 432 -20.34 2.32 10.98
C LEU A 432 -21.44 1.30 11.27
N GLY A 433 -21.16 0.01 10.95
CA GLY A 433 -22.09 -1.11 11.14
C GLY A 433 -23.24 -1.20 10.13
N ARG A 434 -23.29 -0.31 9.14
CA ARG A 434 -24.30 -0.36 8.08
C ARG A 434 -23.88 -1.31 6.94
N TYR A 435 -24.86 -1.70 6.13
CA TYR A 435 -24.68 -2.49 4.91
C TYR A 435 -25.25 -1.80 3.68
N ASP A 436 -25.92 -0.66 3.86
CA ASP A 436 -26.44 0.24 2.83
C ASP A 436 -25.67 1.57 2.86
N VAL A 437 -25.47 2.18 1.72
CA VAL A 437 -24.84 3.50 1.59
C VAL A 437 -25.93 4.58 1.62
N PRO A 438 -26.03 5.39 2.70
CA PRO A 438 -26.94 6.54 2.69
C PRO A 438 -26.44 7.56 1.66
N PRO A 439 -27.26 7.99 0.68
CA PRO A 439 -26.79 8.91 -0.38
C PRO A 439 -26.15 10.18 0.18
N GLU A 440 -26.77 10.79 1.20
CA GLU A 440 -26.27 12.03 1.79
C GLU A 440 -24.94 11.84 2.56
N ALA A 441 -24.63 10.59 2.97
CA ALA A 441 -23.38 10.35 3.70
C ALA A 441 -22.15 10.57 2.82
N ARG A 442 -22.24 10.38 1.51
CA ARG A 442 -21.11 10.56 0.59
C ARG A 442 -20.58 11.99 0.57
N LEU A 443 -21.43 12.99 0.87
CA LEU A 443 -21.01 14.38 1.01
C LEU A 443 -20.06 14.61 2.19
N LEU A 444 -19.99 13.66 3.12
CA LEU A 444 -19.08 13.70 4.27
C LEU A 444 -17.71 13.10 3.98
N LEU A 445 -17.49 12.54 2.79
CA LEU A 445 -16.18 12.04 2.37
C LEU A 445 -15.21 13.21 2.17
N ASP A 446 -13.93 12.96 2.49
CA ASP A 446 -12.87 13.95 2.33
C ASP A 446 -12.36 13.95 0.89
N THR A 447 -12.42 15.12 0.26
CA THR A 447 -11.83 15.40 -1.05
C THR A 447 -10.49 16.13 -0.92
N ASN A 448 -10.10 16.54 0.29
CA ASN A 448 -8.87 17.25 0.64
C ASN A 448 -7.80 16.29 1.16
N TYR A 449 -7.14 15.58 0.30
CA TYR A 449 -6.27 14.49 0.70
C TYR A 449 -5.11 14.86 1.62
N ASP A 450 -4.52 16.07 1.48
CA ASP A 450 -3.15 16.29 1.92
C ASP A 450 -2.96 17.47 2.86
N PHE A 451 -3.95 18.34 3.05
CA PHE A 451 -3.81 19.53 3.88
C PHE A 451 -4.90 19.60 4.97
N THR A 452 -4.48 19.72 6.23
CA THR A 452 -5.36 19.75 7.40
C THR A 452 -5.21 21.03 8.24
N GLY A 453 -4.39 21.98 7.82
CA GLY A 453 -4.12 23.23 8.53
C GLY A 453 -5.01 24.40 8.09
N THR A 454 -4.64 25.60 8.53
CA THR A 454 -5.19 26.86 8.03
C THR A 454 -4.20 27.47 7.04
N PRO A 455 -4.59 27.71 5.78
CA PRO A 455 -3.70 28.31 4.79
C PRO A 455 -3.19 29.68 5.24
N ARG A 456 -1.87 29.89 5.15
CA ARG A 456 -1.23 31.19 5.38
C ARG A 456 -0.81 31.80 4.04
N ASN A 457 -0.67 33.12 3.97
CA ASN A 457 -0.25 33.81 2.76
C ASN A 457 -1.07 33.45 1.51
N TYR A 458 -2.38 33.19 1.70
CA TYR A 458 -3.27 32.74 0.64
C TYR A 458 -3.39 33.79 -0.46
N ARG A 459 -3.09 33.42 -1.72
CA ARG A 459 -3.20 34.28 -2.89
C ARG A 459 -3.80 33.52 -4.06
N VAL A 460 -4.74 34.14 -4.76
CA VAL A 460 -5.32 33.61 -6.00
C VAL A 460 -4.28 33.73 -7.10
N LEU A 461 -3.94 32.61 -7.74
CA LEU A 461 -3.01 32.54 -8.88
C LEU A 461 -3.77 32.64 -10.21
N TRP A 462 -4.97 32.06 -10.27
CA TRP A 462 -5.79 31.99 -11.45
C TRP A 462 -7.27 31.86 -11.06
N LYS A 463 -8.14 32.47 -11.86
CA LYS A 463 -9.60 32.34 -11.76
C LYS A 463 -10.19 32.32 -13.16
N GLN A 464 -11.23 31.45 -13.36
CA GLN A 464 -11.95 31.31 -14.61
C GLN A 464 -13.43 31.12 -14.34
N ASP A 465 -14.23 32.03 -14.88
CA ASP A 465 -15.68 32.05 -14.81
C ASP A 465 -16.37 31.55 -16.09
N PHE A 466 -15.57 31.14 -17.08
CA PHE A 466 -15.99 30.62 -18.38
C PHE A 466 -16.90 31.55 -19.23
N GLU A 467 -17.12 32.80 -18.82
CA GLU A 467 -17.98 33.75 -19.54
C GLU A 467 -17.42 34.18 -20.90
N SER A 468 -16.10 34.09 -21.10
CA SER A 468 -15.37 34.54 -22.27
C SER A 468 -14.71 33.44 -23.10
N LEU A 469 -14.89 32.18 -22.80
CA LEU A 469 -14.28 31.03 -23.50
C LEU A 469 -14.99 30.74 -24.82
N ALA A 470 -14.40 31.17 -25.93
CA ALA A 470 -14.92 30.87 -27.27
C ALA A 470 -14.79 29.36 -27.58
N GLY A 471 -15.91 28.70 -27.92
CA GLY A 471 -15.93 27.35 -28.46
C GLY A 471 -16.10 26.20 -27.46
N GLN A 472 -15.88 26.41 -26.17
CA GLN A 472 -16.08 25.39 -25.13
C GLN A 472 -17.07 25.81 -24.03
N ALA A 473 -17.51 27.08 -24.02
CA ALA A 473 -18.52 27.56 -23.10
C ALA A 473 -19.91 27.33 -23.69
N ALA A 474 -20.74 26.62 -22.95
CA ALA A 474 -22.17 26.55 -23.23
C ALA A 474 -22.84 27.75 -22.57
N CYS A 475 -23.30 28.69 -23.39
CA CYS A 475 -24.04 29.87 -22.95
C CYS A 475 -25.54 29.64 -23.14
N GLY A 476 -26.30 29.94 -22.12
CA GLY A 476 -27.73 29.66 -22.10
C GLY A 476 -28.10 28.70 -20.99
N GLN A 477 -28.90 27.72 -21.18
CA GLN A 477 -29.26 26.77 -20.11
C GLN A 477 -28.48 25.48 -20.23
N PRO A 478 -27.99 24.89 -19.08
CA PRO A 478 -27.99 25.52 -17.75
C PRO A 478 -26.61 26.09 -17.40
N ALA A 479 -26.46 27.41 -17.33
CA ALA A 479 -25.30 28.01 -16.69
C ALA A 479 -25.40 27.78 -15.18
N LEU A 480 -24.30 27.35 -14.55
CA LEU A 480 -24.24 27.11 -13.09
C LEU A 480 -24.18 28.44 -12.33
N ARG A 481 -23.40 29.37 -12.85
CA ARG A 481 -23.31 30.76 -12.42
C ARG A 481 -23.16 31.65 -13.66
N GLY A 482 -23.61 32.91 -13.59
CA GLY A 482 -23.48 33.81 -14.72
C GLY A 482 -24.31 33.41 -15.96
N ARG A 483 -23.75 33.52 -17.14
CA ARG A 483 -24.38 33.22 -18.45
C ARG A 483 -23.84 31.98 -19.13
N CYS A 484 -22.61 31.65 -18.88
CA CYS A 484 -21.89 30.56 -19.56
C CYS A 484 -21.20 29.67 -18.53
N SER A 485 -21.13 28.36 -18.80
CA SER A 485 -20.33 27.40 -18.03
C SER A 485 -19.54 26.53 -18.99
N LEU A 486 -18.39 25.99 -18.60
CA LEU A 486 -17.67 24.99 -19.36
C LEU A 486 -18.50 23.71 -19.45
N LEU A 487 -18.78 23.24 -20.65
CA LEU A 487 -19.49 22.00 -20.91
C LEU A 487 -18.49 20.95 -21.40
N LEU A 488 -18.46 19.81 -20.70
CA LEU A 488 -17.78 18.59 -21.17
C LEU A 488 -18.80 17.47 -21.37
N ASP A 489 -18.63 16.73 -22.46
CA ASP A 489 -19.45 15.59 -22.83
C ASP A 489 -18.65 14.55 -23.60
N ALA A 490 -19.30 13.51 -24.11
CA ALA A 490 -18.62 12.48 -24.90
C ALA A 490 -17.97 12.99 -26.20
N ALA A 491 -18.49 14.10 -26.77
CA ALA A 491 -17.92 14.73 -27.97
C ALA A 491 -16.77 15.69 -27.64
N HIS A 492 -16.80 16.29 -26.45
CA HIS A 492 -15.82 17.23 -25.94
C HIS A 492 -15.32 16.80 -24.57
N PRO A 493 -14.48 15.72 -24.48
CA PRO A 493 -14.10 15.13 -23.19
C PRO A 493 -13.00 15.91 -22.45
N HIS A 494 -12.42 16.94 -23.05
CA HIS A 494 -11.30 17.70 -22.50
C HIS A 494 -11.56 19.21 -22.57
N SER A 495 -11.21 19.94 -21.49
CA SER A 495 -11.09 21.38 -21.57
C SER A 495 -9.82 21.79 -22.32
N ALA A 496 -9.70 23.08 -22.68
CA ALA A 496 -8.40 23.66 -22.96
C ALA A 496 -7.47 23.52 -21.73
N ASP A 497 -6.16 23.50 -21.99
CA ASP A 497 -5.16 23.57 -20.94
C ASP A 497 -5.02 25.03 -20.50
N PHE A 498 -5.26 25.30 -19.20
CA PHE A 498 -5.08 26.63 -18.61
C PHE A 498 -3.68 26.72 -18.01
N GLU A 499 -2.75 27.33 -18.72
CA GLU A 499 -1.38 27.51 -18.26
C GLU A 499 -1.25 28.76 -17.37
N ILE A 500 -0.70 28.58 -16.18
CA ILE A 500 -0.55 29.61 -15.16
C ILE A 500 0.94 29.76 -14.85
N PRO A 501 1.61 30.80 -15.32
CA PRO A 501 3.01 31.05 -15.02
C PRO A 501 3.23 31.25 -13.52
N VAL A 502 4.17 30.51 -12.93
CA VAL A 502 4.51 30.60 -11.50
C VAL A 502 6.03 30.49 -11.32
N ARG A 503 6.49 30.86 -10.10
CA ARG A 503 7.91 30.74 -9.74
C ARG A 503 8.08 29.69 -8.65
N PRO A 504 9.11 28.83 -8.72
CA PRO A 504 9.44 27.90 -7.65
C PRO A 504 9.63 28.63 -6.31
N GLY A 505 9.14 28.02 -5.22
CA GLY A 505 9.24 28.61 -3.88
C GLY A 505 8.27 29.78 -3.59
N GLN A 506 7.38 30.12 -4.52
CA GLN A 506 6.38 31.17 -4.33
C GLN A 506 5.29 30.79 -3.33
N PHE A 507 5.06 29.50 -3.13
CA PHE A 507 4.10 28.89 -2.20
C PHE A 507 4.50 27.44 -1.91
N GLY A 508 4.09 26.91 -0.76
CA GLY A 508 4.30 25.50 -0.38
C GLY A 508 3.18 24.59 -0.84
N TRP A 509 1.98 25.14 -1.05
CA TRP A 509 0.77 24.41 -1.42
C TRP A 509 -0.07 25.17 -2.43
N VAL A 510 -0.89 24.44 -3.16
CA VAL A 510 -1.90 24.98 -4.08
C VAL A 510 -3.27 24.42 -3.73
N GLN A 511 -4.29 25.27 -3.71
CA GLN A 511 -5.69 24.91 -3.62
C GLN A 511 -6.35 25.03 -4.99
N GLY A 512 -6.92 23.93 -5.49
CA GLY A 512 -7.84 23.94 -6.62
C GLY A 512 -9.29 23.97 -6.14
N ARG A 513 -10.14 24.75 -6.79
CA ARG A 513 -11.58 24.87 -6.49
C ARG A 513 -12.36 25.05 -7.79
N ALA A 514 -13.53 24.41 -7.92
CA ALA A 514 -14.47 24.64 -9.00
C ALA A 514 -15.89 24.21 -8.57
N VAL A 515 -16.89 24.83 -9.16
CA VAL A 515 -18.30 24.40 -9.06
C VAL A 515 -18.58 23.46 -10.22
N ALA A 516 -19.28 22.36 -9.98
CA ALA A 516 -19.66 21.42 -11.02
C ALA A 516 -21.08 20.88 -10.82
N SER A 517 -21.70 20.44 -11.92
CA SER A 517 -23.01 19.77 -11.93
C SER A 517 -23.09 18.76 -13.06
N THR A 518 -23.84 17.69 -12.85
CA THR A 518 -24.11 16.65 -13.86
C THR A 518 -25.51 16.06 -13.64
N SER A 519 -26.08 15.50 -14.68
CA SER A 519 -27.30 14.72 -14.61
C SER A 519 -27.06 13.22 -14.36
N GLN A 520 -25.80 12.77 -14.31
CA GLN A 520 -25.48 11.35 -14.11
C GLN A 520 -25.86 10.88 -12.70
N PRO A 521 -26.48 9.70 -12.56
CA PRO A 521 -26.67 9.08 -11.26
C PRO A 521 -25.34 8.70 -10.64
N GLU A 522 -25.28 8.71 -9.32
CA GLU A 522 -24.11 8.27 -8.55
C GLU A 522 -23.68 6.84 -8.89
N GLY A 523 -22.38 6.59 -8.86
CA GLY A 523 -21.81 5.22 -8.80
C GLY A 523 -21.63 4.52 -10.14
N VAL A 524 -21.67 5.23 -11.27
CA VAL A 524 -21.28 4.63 -12.55
C VAL A 524 -19.74 4.49 -12.58
N GLU A 525 -19.25 3.30 -12.30
CA GLU A 525 -17.83 2.96 -12.40
C GLU A 525 -17.32 3.24 -13.82
N GLY A 526 -16.12 3.80 -13.92
CA GLY A 526 -15.42 4.05 -15.18
C GLY A 526 -15.74 5.38 -15.89
N HIS A 527 -16.61 6.23 -15.33
CA HIS A 527 -16.99 7.51 -15.95
C HIS A 527 -16.66 8.69 -15.04
N MET A 528 -15.40 8.80 -14.64
CA MET A 528 -15.00 9.79 -13.64
C MET A 528 -14.55 11.10 -14.28
N THR A 529 -15.29 12.16 -14.00
CA THR A 529 -14.87 13.53 -14.35
C THR A 529 -13.82 14.01 -13.38
N GLN A 530 -12.77 14.61 -13.91
CA GLN A 530 -11.55 14.91 -13.21
C GLN A 530 -11.24 16.41 -13.29
N PHE A 531 -10.77 16.96 -12.19
CA PHE A 531 -10.06 18.22 -12.13
C PHE A 531 -8.58 17.92 -11.87
N THR A 532 -7.73 18.27 -12.82
CA THR A 532 -6.31 17.96 -12.79
C THR A 532 -5.48 19.23 -12.69
N VAL A 533 -4.50 19.22 -11.79
CA VAL A 533 -3.47 20.26 -11.62
C VAL A 533 -2.12 19.63 -11.86
N ARG A 534 -1.36 20.15 -12.83
CA ARG A 534 -0.02 19.70 -13.22
C ARG A 534 0.99 20.80 -12.95
N PHE A 535 2.06 20.49 -12.23
CA PHE A 535 3.25 21.32 -12.15
C PHE A 535 4.18 20.93 -13.29
N CYS A 536 4.55 21.86 -14.13
CA CYS A 536 5.31 21.59 -15.35
C CYS A 536 6.62 22.40 -15.39
N GLN A 537 7.65 21.82 -16.03
CA GLN A 537 8.87 22.51 -16.44
C GLN A 537 9.00 22.35 -17.96
N GLY A 538 8.75 23.40 -18.70
CA GLY A 538 8.56 23.32 -20.15
C GLY A 538 7.46 22.32 -20.49
N THR A 539 7.75 21.30 -21.29
CA THR A 539 6.76 20.24 -21.65
C THR A 539 6.72 19.05 -20.69
N GLN A 540 7.56 19.04 -19.66
CA GLN A 540 7.65 17.92 -18.72
C GLN A 540 6.75 18.15 -17.52
N VAL A 541 5.86 17.20 -17.23
CA VAL A 541 5.08 17.18 -15.99
C VAL A 541 5.97 16.71 -14.84
N VAL A 542 6.19 17.58 -13.86
CA VAL A 542 6.99 17.33 -12.66
C VAL A 542 6.14 16.65 -11.58
N ARG A 543 4.91 17.14 -11.39
CA ARG A 543 3.93 16.59 -10.45
C ARG A 543 2.53 16.79 -11.00
N GLU A 544 1.69 15.79 -10.86
CA GLU A 544 0.27 15.85 -11.21
C GLU A 544 -0.60 15.48 -10.02
N ARG A 545 -1.72 16.16 -9.90
CA ARG A 545 -2.80 15.81 -8.99
C ARG A 545 -4.12 15.83 -9.73
N THR A 546 -4.80 14.70 -9.68
CA THR A 546 -6.14 14.56 -10.25
C THR A 546 -7.14 14.26 -9.14
N VAL A 547 -8.27 14.96 -9.14
CA VAL A 547 -9.39 14.75 -8.21
C VAL A 547 -10.67 14.53 -8.99
N GLN A 548 -11.46 13.56 -8.52
CA GLN A 548 -12.67 13.10 -9.20
C GLN A 548 -13.90 13.75 -8.60
N PHE A 549 -14.73 14.39 -9.44
CA PHE A 549 -15.93 15.12 -9.00
C PHE A 549 -17.10 14.23 -8.62
N GLN A 550 -17.28 13.10 -9.28
CA GLN A 550 -18.48 12.26 -9.11
C GLN A 550 -18.72 11.78 -7.69
N ARG A 551 -17.67 11.72 -6.88
CA ARG A 551 -17.76 11.27 -5.49
C ARG A 551 -18.48 12.25 -4.58
N VAL A 552 -18.64 13.51 -5.00
CA VAL A 552 -19.27 14.57 -4.21
C VAL A 552 -20.51 15.14 -4.85
N LEU A 553 -20.73 14.89 -6.16
CA LEU A 553 -21.84 15.46 -6.91
C LEU A 553 -23.15 14.68 -6.68
N GLN A 554 -24.19 15.42 -6.42
CA GLN A 554 -25.58 14.94 -6.54
C GLN A 554 -26.10 15.26 -7.94
N PRO A 555 -26.89 14.36 -8.58
CA PRO A 555 -27.47 14.63 -9.88
C PRO A 555 -28.28 15.93 -9.90
N ASN A 556 -28.00 16.77 -10.88
CA ASN A 556 -28.68 18.07 -11.11
C ASN A 556 -28.54 19.09 -9.98
N VAL A 557 -27.59 18.93 -9.07
CA VAL A 557 -27.30 19.88 -7.99
C VAL A 557 -25.90 20.45 -8.17
N PRO A 558 -25.72 21.76 -8.39
CA PRO A 558 -24.40 22.38 -8.44
C PRO A 558 -23.69 22.24 -7.10
N GLN A 559 -22.46 21.72 -7.10
CA GLN A 559 -21.66 21.54 -5.90
C GLN A 559 -20.22 22.03 -6.13
N GLU A 560 -19.64 22.59 -5.07
CA GLU A 560 -18.25 23.03 -5.07
C GLU A 560 -17.33 21.90 -4.63
N LEU A 561 -16.31 21.61 -5.42
CA LEU A 561 -15.16 20.79 -5.06
C LEU A 561 -13.98 21.68 -4.76
N GLN A 562 -13.27 21.39 -3.67
CA GLN A 562 -11.95 21.95 -3.41
C GLN A 562 -10.98 20.85 -2.99
N PHE A 563 -9.71 21.01 -3.33
CA PHE A 563 -8.66 20.09 -2.98
C PHE A 563 -7.30 20.81 -2.89
N TYR A 564 -6.33 20.14 -2.26
CA TYR A 564 -5.01 20.70 -2.04
C TYR A 564 -3.93 19.85 -2.70
N VAL A 565 -2.89 20.51 -3.19
CA VAL A 565 -1.70 19.89 -3.79
C VAL A 565 -0.47 20.51 -3.19
N LYS A 566 0.44 19.72 -2.65
CA LYS A 566 1.74 20.18 -2.19
C LYS A 566 2.62 20.53 -3.40
N ALA A 567 3.22 21.69 -3.41
CA ALA A 567 4.16 22.08 -4.47
C ALA A 567 5.37 21.11 -4.49
N PRO A 568 5.85 20.68 -5.67
CA PRO A 568 7.04 19.83 -5.77
C PRO A 568 8.30 20.55 -5.30
N ARG A 569 9.30 19.79 -4.87
CA ARG A 569 10.63 20.33 -4.54
C ARG A 569 11.48 20.58 -5.78
N ALA A 570 11.16 19.88 -6.87
CA ALA A 570 11.81 20.07 -8.16
C ALA A 570 11.42 21.43 -8.78
N GLU A 571 12.23 21.93 -9.71
CA GLU A 571 11.94 23.17 -10.43
C GLU A 571 10.73 23.00 -11.35
N PHE A 572 9.90 24.02 -11.40
CA PHE A 572 8.75 24.12 -12.31
C PHE A 572 8.56 25.59 -12.69
N ASP A 573 8.02 25.87 -13.87
CA ASP A 573 7.85 27.21 -14.40
C ASP A 573 6.38 27.63 -14.59
N HIS A 574 5.48 26.66 -14.66
CA HIS A 574 4.04 26.90 -14.73
C HIS A 574 3.22 25.77 -14.11
N ILE A 575 1.94 26.06 -13.87
CA ILE A 575 0.93 25.09 -13.48
C ILE A 575 -0.11 25.02 -14.60
N THR A 576 -0.43 23.80 -15.04
CA THR A 576 -1.52 23.57 -15.98
C THR A 576 -2.74 23.05 -15.22
N VAL A 577 -3.88 23.66 -15.46
CA VAL A 577 -5.19 23.20 -14.99
C VAL A 577 -5.96 22.64 -16.18
N VAL A 578 -6.53 21.43 -16.00
CA VAL A 578 -7.36 20.79 -17.03
C VAL A 578 -8.53 20.06 -16.40
N PHE A 579 -9.69 20.09 -17.05
CA PHE A 579 -10.85 19.29 -16.73
C PHE A 579 -11.01 18.17 -17.76
N LEU A 580 -11.21 16.96 -17.28
CA LEU A 580 -11.34 15.75 -18.09
C LEU A 580 -12.67 15.08 -17.77
N HIS A 581 -13.36 14.61 -18.81
CA HIS A 581 -14.64 13.90 -18.65
C HIS A 581 -14.57 12.56 -19.41
N HIS A 582 -14.92 11.48 -18.74
CA HIS A 582 -14.93 10.13 -19.32
C HIS A 582 -16.35 9.53 -19.41
N GLY A 583 -17.38 10.35 -19.22
CA GLY A 583 -18.79 9.92 -19.21
C GLY A 583 -19.53 10.18 -20.52
N GLN A 584 -20.76 9.69 -20.60
CA GLN A 584 -21.68 9.97 -21.71
C GLN A 584 -22.58 11.18 -21.43
N ALA A 585 -22.91 11.42 -20.17
CA ALA A 585 -23.78 12.54 -19.79
C ALA A 585 -22.96 13.82 -19.65
N ALA A 586 -23.60 14.94 -19.96
CA ALA A 586 -22.99 16.27 -19.87
C ALA A 586 -22.58 16.61 -18.44
N MET A 587 -21.44 17.29 -18.34
CA MET A 587 -20.88 17.83 -17.10
C MET A 587 -20.60 19.31 -17.28
N TRP A 588 -21.08 20.13 -16.38
CA TRP A 588 -20.86 21.58 -16.38
C TRP A 588 -19.90 21.98 -15.27
N PHE A 589 -18.99 22.91 -15.58
CA PHE A 589 -18.05 23.51 -14.61
C PHE A 589 -18.16 25.03 -14.63
N ASP A 590 -17.96 25.61 -13.45
CA ASP A 590 -17.98 27.04 -13.28
C ASP A 590 -17.10 27.51 -12.11
N ASP A 591 -16.82 28.82 -12.03
CA ASP A 591 -16.05 29.45 -10.95
C ASP A 591 -14.77 28.68 -10.56
N ALA A 592 -14.00 28.25 -11.55
CA ALA A 592 -12.76 27.55 -11.31
C ALA A 592 -11.68 28.51 -10.78
N GLN A 593 -10.94 28.07 -9.77
CA GLN A 593 -9.89 28.87 -9.13
C GLN A 593 -8.71 28.02 -8.73
N LEU A 594 -7.53 28.58 -8.87
CA LEU A 594 -6.29 28.07 -8.32
C LEU A 594 -5.68 29.12 -7.39
N ALA A 595 -5.30 28.74 -6.17
CA ALA A 595 -4.67 29.63 -5.20
C ALA A 595 -3.43 28.97 -4.58
N GLY A 596 -2.37 29.75 -4.42
CA GLY A 596 -1.15 29.32 -3.71
C GLY A 596 -1.16 29.80 -2.25
N PHE A 597 -0.59 29.00 -1.34
CA PHE A 597 -0.50 29.34 0.08
C PHE A 597 0.65 28.58 0.78
N ASP A 598 0.96 28.98 2.00
CA ASP A 598 1.94 28.33 2.87
C ASP A 598 1.24 27.58 4.04
N GLU A 599 1.95 26.62 4.64
CA GLU A 599 1.49 25.79 5.76
C GLU A 599 1.45 26.58 7.09
#